data_8d8b321fd7165e428300932acf0f2e11
#
_entry.id   8d8b321fd7165e428300932acf0f2e11
#
_cell.length_a   1.000
_cell.length_b   1.000
_cell.length_c   1.000
_cell.angle_alpha   90.00
_cell.angle_beta   90.00
_cell.angle_gamma   90.00
#
_symmetry.space_group_name_H-M   'P 1'
#
loop_
_entity.id
_entity.type
_entity.pdbx_description
1 polymer ?
#
loop_
_entity_poly.entity_id
_entity_poly.type
_entity_poly.pdbx_seq_one_letter_code
_entity_poly.pdbx_strand_id
1 'polypeptide(L)'
;IWEAVQLEEQRRREYMKLHHIKAYSSDLANNPFASKIICGECGEAFGRKKWRPRPGEYRSVWQCNARYRVKGVMGCANRHIDESTLEEIFVKAWNSLMENKEACMQKWERMRKGKNPLLTYRAEQLIKYANMDMQKFDAEQMHRILECIMIFETGKISVRYLDGTIVEF
;
A
#
# COMPACT_ATOMS: atom_id res chain seq x y z
N ILE A 1 -3.46 17.33 16.65
CA ILE A 1 -2.79 17.29 15.32
C ILE A 1 -1.28 17.08 15.47
N TRP A 2 -0.59 17.86 16.29
CA TRP A 2 0.86 17.76 16.47
C TRP A 2 1.32 16.36 16.95
N GLU A 3 0.68 15.81 17.96
CA GLU A 3 0.98 14.46 18.47
C GLU A 3 0.76 13.37 17.40
N ALA A 4 -0.31 13.46 16.62
CA ALA A 4 -0.56 12.52 15.53
C ALA A 4 0.55 12.57 14.46
N VAL A 5 1.06 13.76 14.14
CA VAL A 5 2.18 13.94 13.21
C VAL A 5 3.45 13.28 13.74
N GLN A 6 3.78 13.49 15.03
CA GLN A 6 4.96 12.88 15.66
C GLN A 6 4.88 11.34 15.65
N LEU A 7 3.73 10.77 15.99
CA LEU A 7 3.50 9.34 15.98
C LEU A 7 3.60 8.75 14.55
N GLU A 8 3.04 9.46 13.55
CA GLU A 8 3.14 9.02 12.14
C GLU A 8 4.59 9.12 11.63
N GLU A 9 5.34 10.14 11.97
CA GLU A 9 6.76 10.25 11.61
C GLU A 9 7.59 9.13 12.24
N GLN A 10 7.36 8.81 13.50
CA GLN A 10 8.03 7.70 14.17
C GLN A 10 7.70 6.38 13.47
N ARG A 11 6.41 6.09 13.27
CA ARG A 11 5.96 4.89 12.55
C ARG A 11 6.58 4.79 11.16
N ARG A 12 6.62 5.91 10.42
CA ARG A 12 7.19 5.95 9.07
C ARG A 12 8.68 5.67 9.08
N ARG A 13 9.43 6.18 10.05
CA ARG A 13 10.86 5.88 10.23
C ARG A 13 11.09 4.40 10.52
N GLU A 14 10.29 3.79 11.40
CA GLU A 14 10.37 2.37 11.72
C GLU A 14 10.02 1.50 10.51
N TYR A 15 8.97 1.85 9.80
CA TYR A 15 8.55 1.17 8.56
C TYR A 15 9.64 1.24 7.48
N MET A 16 10.21 2.41 7.24
CA MET A 16 11.29 2.58 6.27
C MET A 16 12.53 1.74 6.63
N LYS A 17 12.89 1.72 7.92
CA LYS A 17 14.00 0.90 8.42
C LYS A 17 13.73 -0.59 8.22
N LEU A 18 12.53 -1.04 8.57
CA LEU A 18 12.12 -2.45 8.46
C LEU A 18 12.15 -2.95 7.01
N HIS A 19 11.75 -2.13 6.07
CA HIS A 19 11.62 -2.49 4.65
C HIS A 19 12.77 -1.94 3.77
N HIS A 20 13.85 -1.46 4.39
CA HIS A 20 15.05 -0.90 3.72
C HIS A 20 14.72 0.20 2.69
N ILE A 21 13.73 1.02 2.98
CA ILE A 21 13.31 2.15 2.13
C ILE A 21 14.23 3.34 2.41
N LYS A 22 14.95 3.83 1.38
CA LYS A 22 15.89 4.95 1.53
C LYS A 22 15.20 6.31 1.62
N ALA A 23 14.13 6.50 0.84
CA ALA A 23 13.35 7.73 0.82
C ALA A 23 11.88 7.41 0.63
N TYR A 24 11.03 8.02 1.46
CA TYR A 24 9.57 7.90 1.31
C TYR A 24 9.10 8.82 0.19
N SER A 25 8.59 8.23 -0.89
CA SER A 25 8.11 9.02 -2.02
C SER A 25 6.72 9.58 -1.77
N SER A 26 6.50 10.82 -2.19
CA SER A 26 5.20 11.48 -2.23
C SER A 26 4.76 11.83 -3.66
N ASP A 27 5.50 11.38 -4.68
CA ASP A 27 5.16 11.61 -6.09
C ASP A 27 4.07 10.65 -6.55
N LEU A 28 2.83 10.98 -6.20
CA LEU A 28 1.65 10.16 -6.52
C LEU A 28 1.37 10.07 -8.02
N ALA A 29 1.72 11.10 -8.79
CA ALA A 29 1.43 11.15 -10.21
C ALA A 29 2.29 10.16 -11.01
N ASN A 30 3.58 10.06 -10.67
CA ASN A 30 4.53 9.23 -11.42
C ASN A 30 4.87 7.91 -10.72
N ASN A 31 4.62 7.80 -9.42
CA ASN A 31 5.01 6.65 -8.61
C ASN A 31 3.99 6.36 -7.49
N PRO A 32 2.75 6.02 -7.85
CA PRO A 32 1.63 5.98 -6.91
C PRO A 32 1.82 4.97 -5.77
N PHE A 33 2.44 3.83 -6.03
CA PHE A 33 2.65 2.76 -5.04
C PHE A 33 4.01 2.80 -4.35
N ALA A 34 4.81 3.85 -4.53
CA ALA A 34 6.11 3.95 -3.87
C ALA A 34 5.98 3.79 -2.34
N SER A 35 6.85 2.95 -1.77
CA SER A 35 6.84 2.62 -0.34
C SER A 35 5.59 1.89 0.17
N LYS A 36 4.66 1.52 -0.70
CA LYS A 36 3.41 0.83 -0.35
C LYS A 36 3.40 -0.66 -0.66
N ILE A 37 4.29 -1.14 -1.54
CA ILE A 37 4.33 -2.55 -1.93
C ILE A 37 5.50 -3.22 -1.23
N ILE A 38 5.21 -4.27 -0.47
CA ILE A 38 6.17 -5.02 0.34
C ILE A 38 6.23 -6.48 -0.12
N CYS A 39 7.43 -7.02 -0.16
CA CYS A 39 7.63 -8.43 -0.44
C CYS A 39 7.23 -9.28 0.76
N GLY A 40 6.31 -10.21 0.58
CA GLY A 40 5.89 -11.15 1.62
C GLY A 40 6.96 -12.20 1.96
N GLU A 41 7.95 -12.40 1.07
CA GLU A 41 9.01 -13.40 1.26
C GLU A 41 10.22 -12.85 2.03
N CYS A 42 10.71 -11.66 1.65
CA CYS A 42 11.94 -11.11 2.22
C CYS A 42 11.76 -9.79 2.98
N GLY A 43 10.56 -9.21 3.00
CA GLY A 43 10.26 -7.96 3.69
C GLY A 43 10.73 -6.69 3.00
N GLU A 44 11.45 -6.78 1.87
CA GLU A 44 11.92 -5.61 1.12
C GLU A 44 10.78 -4.90 0.40
N ALA A 45 10.91 -3.60 0.22
CA ALA A 45 9.99 -2.85 -0.63
C ALA A 45 10.16 -3.22 -2.11
N PHE A 46 9.07 -3.15 -2.86
CA PHE A 46 9.11 -3.22 -4.32
C PHE A 46 9.46 -1.86 -4.90
N GLY A 47 10.21 -1.89 -6.02
CA GLY A 47 10.52 -0.72 -6.83
C GLY A 47 9.84 -0.78 -8.19
N ARG A 48 9.45 0.40 -8.69
CA ARG A 48 8.85 0.55 -10.02
C ARG A 48 9.91 0.40 -11.12
N LYS A 49 9.61 -0.41 -12.11
CA LYS A 49 10.44 -0.62 -13.30
C LYS A 49 9.63 -0.33 -14.55
N LYS A 50 10.27 0.26 -15.56
CA LYS A 50 9.69 0.40 -16.90
C LYS A 50 10.24 -0.72 -17.77
N TRP A 51 9.37 -1.61 -18.20
CA TRP A 51 9.70 -2.66 -19.14
C TRP A 51 9.29 -2.25 -20.55
N ARG A 52 10.07 -2.69 -21.52
CA ARG A 52 9.83 -2.45 -22.95
C ARG A 52 9.68 -3.80 -23.65
N PRO A 53 8.49 -4.42 -23.62
CA PRO A 53 8.27 -5.72 -24.25
C PRO A 53 8.46 -5.67 -25.77
N ARG A 54 8.11 -4.53 -26.40
CA ARG A 54 8.30 -4.29 -27.83
C ARG A 54 8.74 -2.83 -28.07
N PRO A 55 9.36 -2.51 -29.24
CA PRO A 55 9.65 -1.14 -29.61
C PRO A 55 8.41 -0.25 -29.56
N GLY A 56 8.47 0.85 -28.80
CA GLY A 56 7.36 1.79 -28.63
C GLY A 56 6.36 1.43 -27.53
N GLU A 57 6.37 0.21 -26.98
CA GLU A 57 5.52 -0.19 -25.86
C GLU A 57 6.27 -0.07 -24.54
N TYR A 58 5.63 0.55 -23.56
CA TYR A 58 6.15 0.65 -22.19
C TYR A 58 5.14 0.08 -21.20
N ARG A 59 5.62 -0.73 -20.27
CA ARG A 59 4.83 -1.32 -19.19
C ARG A 59 5.46 -1.00 -17.84
N SER A 60 4.69 -0.44 -16.94
CA SER A 60 5.12 -0.22 -15.56
C SER A 60 4.90 -1.47 -14.73
N VAL A 61 5.97 -1.94 -14.12
CA VAL A 61 6.02 -3.19 -13.36
C VAL A 61 6.65 -2.91 -12.00
N TRP A 62 6.12 -3.54 -10.97
CA TRP A 62 6.67 -3.51 -9.63
C TRP A 62 7.40 -4.80 -9.32
N GLN A 63 8.61 -4.71 -8.80
CA GLN A 63 9.49 -5.84 -8.53
C GLN A 63 10.22 -5.65 -7.19
N CYS A 64 10.41 -6.75 -6.44
CA CYS A 64 11.17 -6.73 -5.21
C CYS A 64 12.58 -6.17 -5.43
N ASN A 65 12.97 -5.19 -4.61
CA ASN A 65 14.27 -4.53 -4.71
C ASN A 65 15.44 -5.48 -4.37
N ALA A 66 15.19 -6.56 -3.65
CA ALA A 66 16.20 -7.58 -3.36
C ALA A 66 16.48 -8.53 -4.53
N ARG A 67 15.64 -8.53 -5.59
CA ARG A 67 15.75 -9.52 -6.68
C ARG A 67 17.09 -9.45 -7.42
N TYR A 68 17.54 -8.26 -7.78
CA TYR A 68 18.81 -8.05 -8.48
C TYR A 68 19.69 -7.02 -7.76
N ARG A 69 19.78 -7.12 -6.45
CA ARG A 69 20.64 -6.23 -5.65
C ARG A 69 22.11 -6.39 -6.03
N VAL A 70 22.53 -7.61 -6.32
CA VAL A 70 23.85 -7.94 -6.83
C VAL A 70 23.73 -8.28 -8.31
N LYS A 71 24.51 -7.61 -9.17
CA LYS A 71 24.49 -7.84 -10.62
C LYS A 71 24.79 -9.31 -10.95
N GLY A 72 23.91 -9.92 -11.75
CA GLY A 72 24.06 -11.30 -12.19
C GLY A 72 23.66 -12.37 -11.17
N VAL A 73 23.22 -11.97 -9.97
CA VAL A 73 22.75 -12.89 -8.93
C VAL A 73 21.30 -12.57 -8.59
N MET A 74 20.43 -13.58 -8.72
CA MET A 74 19.03 -13.45 -8.28
C MET A 74 18.97 -13.64 -6.77
N GLY A 75 18.58 -12.57 -6.03
CA GLY A 75 18.39 -12.61 -4.59
C GLY A 75 17.01 -13.16 -4.21
N CYS A 76 15.97 -12.33 -4.33
CA CYS A 76 14.61 -12.75 -4.04
C CYS A 76 13.89 -13.24 -5.30
N ALA A 77 13.29 -14.43 -5.24
CA ALA A 77 12.59 -15.04 -6.37
C ALA A 77 11.13 -14.56 -6.53
N ASN A 78 10.63 -13.72 -5.62
CA ASN A 78 9.25 -13.28 -5.66
C ASN A 78 8.89 -12.64 -7.02
N ARG A 79 7.63 -12.84 -7.43
CA ARG A 79 7.12 -12.38 -8.74
C ARG A 79 7.08 -10.85 -8.83
N HIS A 80 7.16 -10.37 -10.05
CA HIS A 80 6.78 -8.99 -10.37
C HIS A 80 5.27 -8.89 -10.59
N ILE A 81 4.75 -7.68 -10.54
CA ILE A 81 3.34 -7.39 -10.77
C ILE A 81 3.18 -6.11 -11.59
N ASP A 82 2.22 -6.10 -12.49
CA ASP A 82 1.88 -4.92 -13.28
C ASP A 82 1.20 -3.85 -12.42
N GLU A 83 1.50 -2.59 -12.72
CA GLU A 83 0.89 -1.45 -12.02
C GLU A 83 -0.63 -1.43 -12.19
N SER A 84 -1.13 -1.71 -13.40
CA SER A 84 -2.56 -1.80 -13.66
C SER A 84 -3.25 -2.90 -12.83
N THR A 85 -2.58 -4.03 -12.61
CA THR A 85 -3.09 -5.11 -11.76
C THR A 85 -3.17 -4.67 -10.29
N LEU A 86 -2.18 -3.91 -9.80
CA LEU A 86 -2.22 -3.35 -8.45
C LEU A 86 -3.36 -2.37 -8.27
N GLU A 87 -3.62 -1.52 -9.28
CA GLU A 87 -4.73 -0.57 -9.27
C GLU A 87 -6.09 -1.31 -9.17
N GLU A 88 -6.29 -2.34 -9.98
CA GLU A 88 -7.49 -3.17 -9.96
C GLU A 88 -7.67 -3.91 -8.61
N ILE A 89 -6.59 -4.48 -8.08
CA ILE A 89 -6.61 -5.18 -6.79
C ILE A 89 -6.98 -4.23 -5.67
N PHE A 90 -6.41 -3.02 -5.66
CA PHE A 90 -6.74 -2.04 -4.63
C PHE A 90 -8.22 -1.64 -4.67
N VAL A 91 -8.77 -1.37 -5.86
CA VAL A 91 -10.19 -1.04 -6.02
C VAL A 91 -11.08 -2.19 -5.58
N LYS A 92 -10.78 -3.42 -6.00
CA LYS A 92 -11.52 -4.62 -5.59
C LYS A 92 -11.47 -4.84 -4.08
N ALA A 93 -10.29 -4.67 -3.46
CA ALA A 93 -10.10 -4.82 -2.02
C ALA A 93 -10.94 -3.81 -1.24
N TRP A 94 -10.93 -2.54 -1.68
CA TRP A 94 -11.75 -1.51 -1.05
C TRP A 94 -13.24 -1.78 -1.17
N ASN A 95 -13.69 -2.15 -2.36
CA ASN A 95 -15.10 -2.48 -2.59
C ASN A 95 -15.55 -3.69 -1.77
N SER A 96 -14.72 -4.74 -1.68
CA SER A 96 -14.98 -5.89 -0.82
C SER A 96 -15.07 -5.51 0.66
N LEU A 97 -14.19 -4.60 1.13
CA LEU A 97 -14.30 -4.06 2.49
C LEU A 97 -15.60 -3.28 2.69
N MET A 98 -16.06 -2.55 1.68
CA MET A 98 -17.29 -1.76 1.72
C MET A 98 -18.58 -2.59 1.63
N GLU A 99 -18.52 -3.86 1.26
CA GLU A 99 -19.65 -4.79 1.41
C GLU A 99 -20.09 -4.92 2.88
N ASN A 100 -19.15 -4.76 3.82
CA ASN A 100 -19.40 -4.73 5.26
C ASN A 100 -19.26 -3.32 5.86
N LYS A 101 -19.67 -2.30 5.12
CA LYS A 101 -19.49 -0.88 5.47
C LYS A 101 -19.95 -0.55 6.89
N GLU A 102 -21.10 -1.07 7.30
CA GLU A 102 -21.65 -0.77 8.63
C GLU A 102 -20.73 -1.25 9.76
N ALA A 103 -20.21 -2.47 9.68
CA ALA A 103 -19.27 -3.00 10.66
C ALA A 103 -17.94 -2.23 10.65
N CYS A 104 -17.45 -1.85 9.47
CA CYS A 104 -16.27 -1.01 9.33
C CYS A 104 -16.48 0.36 9.98
N MET A 105 -17.59 1.01 9.70
CA MET A 105 -17.94 2.31 10.28
C MET A 105 -18.02 2.26 11.80
N GLN A 106 -18.64 1.23 12.38
CA GLN A 106 -18.68 1.03 13.84
C GLN A 106 -17.28 0.87 14.45
N LYS A 107 -16.39 0.12 13.78
CA LYS A 107 -14.99 -0.05 14.19
C LYS A 107 -14.26 1.30 14.17
N TRP A 108 -14.36 2.04 13.06
CA TRP A 108 -13.65 3.31 12.88
C TRP A 108 -14.19 4.40 13.80
N GLU A 109 -15.49 4.44 14.07
CA GLU A 109 -16.07 5.37 15.04
C GLU A 109 -15.55 5.10 16.47
N ARG A 110 -15.35 3.82 16.84
CA ARG A 110 -14.71 3.48 18.12
C ARG A 110 -13.25 3.92 18.16
N MET A 111 -12.50 3.71 17.06
CA MET A 111 -11.11 4.17 16.95
C MET A 111 -11.01 5.69 17.04
N ARG A 112 -11.91 6.43 16.38
CA ARG A 112 -11.96 7.89 16.39
C ARG A 112 -12.19 8.46 17.78
N LYS A 113 -12.98 7.80 18.60
CA LYS A 113 -13.26 8.18 20.01
C LYS A 113 -12.18 7.75 20.99
N GLY A 114 -11.16 7.04 20.52
CA GLY A 114 -10.04 6.58 21.34
C GLY A 114 -9.10 7.71 21.76
N LYS A 115 -8.14 7.37 22.61
CA LYS A 115 -7.15 8.33 23.15
C LYS A 115 -5.90 8.49 22.29
N ASN A 116 -5.69 7.62 21.29
CA ASN A 116 -4.51 7.67 20.44
C ASN A 116 -4.74 8.61 19.27
N PRO A 117 -4.03 9.75 19.18
CA PRO A 117 -4.27 10.76 18.15
C PRO A 117 -4.02 10.24 16.73
N LEU A 118 -3.06 9.31 16.55
CA LEU A 118 -2.78 8.71 15.24
C LEU A 118 -3.92 7.80 14.78
N LEU A 119 -4.45 6.96 15.67
CA LEU A 119 -5.58 6.09 15.35
C LEU A 119 -6.85 6.90 15.08
N THR A 120 -7.05 7.99 15.84
CA THR A 120 -8.13 8.94 15.56
C THR A 120 -8.05 9.52 14.16
N TYR A 121 -6.88 10.06 13.78
CA TYR A 121 -6.65 10.59 12.43
C TYR A 121 -6.87 9.54 11.33
N ARG A 122 -6.34 8.33 11.52
CA ARG A 122 -6.49 7.22 10.56
C ARG A 122 -7.96 6.81 10.38
N ALA A 123 -8.70 6.73 11.49
CA ALA A 123 -10.13 6.45 11.45
C ALA A 123 -10.91 7.54 10.69
N GLU A 124 -10.57 8.81 10.88
CA GLU A 124 -11.19 9.93 10.15
C GLU A 124 -10.95 9.83 8.63
N GLN A 125 -9.74 9.44 8.20
CA GLN A 125 -9.47 9.23 6.79
C GLN A 125 -10.32 8.09 6.21
N LEU A 126 -10.38 6.95 6.89
CA LEU A 126 -11.18 5.79 6.45
C LEU A 126 -12.68 6.12 6.39
N ILE A 127 -13.24 6.80 7.40
CA ILE A 127 -14.63 7.25 7.42
C ILE A 127 -14.93 8.21 6.26
N LYS A 128 -14.03 9.18 6.03
CA LYS A 128 -14.17 10.13 4.92
C LYS A 128 -14.30 9.40 3.59
N TYR A 129 -13.40 8.49 3.29
CA TYR A 129 -13.36 7.80 2.00
C TYR A 129 -14.38 6.67 1.88
N ALA A 130 -14.88 6.11 2.98
CA ALA A 130 -16.00 5.17 2.95
C ALA A 130 -17.33 5.78 2.46
N ASN A 131 -17.44 7.09 2.49
CA ASN A 131 -18.61 7.82 1.99
C ASN A 131 -18.42 8.32 0.54
N MET A 132 -17.30 7.99 -0.09
CA MET A 132 -16.99 8.30 -1.47
C MET A 132 -17.04 7.01 -2.31
N ASP A 133 -17.63 7.08 -3.50
CA ASP A 133 -17.66 5.94 -4.41
C ASP A 133 -16.30 5.77 -5.10
N MET A 134 -15.78 4.52 -5.09
CA MET A 134 -14.52 4.18 -5.75
C MET A 134 -14.80 3.23 -6.93
N GLN A 135 -15.11 3.79 -8.08
CA GLN A 135 -15.31 3.00 -9.30
C GLN A 135 -14.01 2.74 -10.05
N LYS A 136 -13.02 3.61 -9.90
CA LYS A 136 -11.70 3.50 -10.51
C LYS A 136 -10.60 3.88 -9.53
N PHE A 137 -9.39 3.48 -9.83
CA PHE A 137 -8.21 3.82 -9.03
C PHE A 137 -8.01 5.34 -8.92
N ASP A 138 -7.80 5.78 -7.69
CA ASP A 138 -7.42 7.13 -7.33
C ASP A 138 -6.21 7.07 -6.38
N ALA A 139 -5.07 7.62 -6.82
CA ALA A 139 -3.81 7.53 -6.10
C ALA A 139 -3.83 8.31 -4.77
N GLU A 140 -4.52 9.46 -4.72
CA GLU A 140 -4.64 10.25 -3.49
C GLU A 140 -5.49 9.51 -2.47
N GLN A 141 -6.65 9.00 -2.88
CA GLN A 141 -7.51 8.20 -2.02
C GLN A 141 -6.77 6.97 -1.49
N MET A 142 -6.11 6.22 -2.36
CA MET A 142 -5.29 5.07 -1.98
C MET A 142 -4.25 5.46 -0.91
N HIS A 143 -3.52 6.54 -1.11
CA HIS A 143 -2.48 6.98 -0.20
C HIS A 143 -3.01 7.35 1.19
N ARG A 144 -4.27 7.79 1.28
CA ARG A 144 -4.94 8.21 2.52
C ARG A 144 -5.52 7.06 3.33
N ILE A 145 -5.72 5.88 2.74
CA ILE A 145 -6.39 4.76 3.42
C ILE A 145 -5.56 3.47 3.45
N LEU A 146 -4.58 3.33 2.55
CA LEU A 146 -3.74 2.15 2.43
C LEU A 146 -2.52 2.21 3.36
N GLU A 147 -2.31 1.18 4.18
CA GLU A 147 -1.05 0.96 4.88
C GLU A 147 0.00 0.38 3.92
N CYS A 148 -0.23 -0.83 3.41
CA CYS A 148 0.64 -1.49 2.43
C CYS A 148 -0.09 -2.61 1.68
N ILE A 149 0.49 -3.05 0.57
CA ILE A 149 0.14 -4.28 -0.14
C ILE A 149 1.33 -5.24 -0.03
N MET A 150 1.08 -6.46 0.42
CA MET A 150 2.09 -7.52 0.47
C MET A 150 1.87 -8.51 -0.66
N ILE A 151 2.94 -8.84 -1.37
CA ILE A 151 2.92 -9.78 -2.51
C ILE A 151 3.76 -10.99 -2.16
N PHE A 152 3.17 -12.19 -2.32
CA PHE A 152 3.81 -13.47 -2.03
C PHE A 152 4.12 -14.24 -3.31
N GLU A 153 5.15 -15.09 -3.28
CA GLU A 153 5.56 -15.92 -4.41
C GLU A 153 4.45 -16.86 -4.87
N THR A 154 3.63 -17.34 -3.92
CA THR A 154 2.46 -18.19 -4.19
C THR A 154 1.40 -17.51 -5.08
N GLY A 155 1.45 -16.18 -5.23
CA GLY A 155 0.44 -15.38 -5.89
C GLY A 155 -0.57 -14.76 -4.94
N LYS A 156 -0.54 -15.11 -3.66
CA LYS A 156 -1.34 -14.45 -2.63
C LYS A 156 -0.97 -12.98 -2.55
N ILE A 157 -1.97 -12.12 -2.42
CA ILE A 157 -1.82 -10.68 -2.22
C ILE A 157 -2.65 -10.27 -1.03
N SER A 158 -2.04 -9.55 -0.09
CA SER A 158 -2.70 -9.01 1.11
C SER A 158 -2.70 -7.50 1.08
N VAL A 159 -3.88 -6.90 1.11
CA VAL A 159 -4.07 -5.44 1.16
C VAL A 159 -4.40 -5.04 2.58
N ARG A 160 -3.51 -4.28 3.23
CA ARG A 160 -3.67 -3.82 4.60
C ARG A 160 -4.05 -2.34 4.63
N TYR A 161 -5.12 -2.02 5.31
CA TYR A 161 -5.62 -0.66 5.53
C TYR A 161 -5.08 -0.03 6.81
N LEU A 162 -5.25 1.28 6.97
CA LEU A 162 -4.73 2.06 8.10
C LEU A 162 -5.25 1.64 9.47
N ASP A 163 -6.37 0.93 9.53
CA ASP A 163 -6.95 0.36 10.76
C ASP A 163 -6.45 -1.05 11.06
N GLY A 164 -5.52 -1.56 10.26
CA GLY A 164 -4.98 -2.92 10.35
C GLY A 164 -5.84 -4.00 9.70
N THR A 165 -7.02 -3.66 9.14
CA THR A 165 -7.84 -4.62 8.40
C THR A 165 -7.11 -5.11 7.17
N ILE A 166 -7.19 -6.41 6.88
CA ILE A 166 -6.52 -7.07 5.75
C ILE A 166 -7.59 -7.70 4.86
N VAL A 167 -7.48 -7.44 3.54
CA VAL A 167 -8.23 -8.16 2.50
C VAL A 167 -7.22 -8.98 1.69
N GLU A 168 -7.52 -10.26 1.47
CA GLU A 168 -6.63 -11.20 0.79
C GLU A 168 -7.24 -11.73 -0.51
N PHE A 169 -6.38 -11.95 -1.50
CA PHE A 169 -6.69 -12.52 -2.81
C PHE A 169 -5.79 -13.71 -3.13
#